data_3872a3281ba39a58df79bb2030ce5b19
#
_entry.id   3872a3281ba39a58df79bb2030ce5b19
#
_cell.length_a   1.000
_cell.length_b   1.000
_cell.length_c   1.000
_cell.angle_alpha   90.00
_cell.angle_beta   90.00
_cell.angle_gamma   90.00
#
_symmetry.space_group_name_H-M   'P 1'
#
loop_
_entity.id
_entity.type
_entity.pdbx_description
1 polymer ?
#
loop_
_entity_poly.entity_id
_entity_poly.type
_entity_poly.pdbx_seq_one_letter_code
_entity_poly.pdbx_strand_id
1 'polypeptide(L)'
;DIVIVYTDEEFYSEYDMYPLRRTDLAKMIDRLKKMGSSVIGVDMLLDFKSAYGEDPVLEGSLKKAENVVMVSQAEFSGSEYLGLNQPIERFAQVSENGYSNISPASVISESITRLRIHEEVQKKSGAWPFAVKAASMHLKNEPVLEDNQLRIGTDTVVALDQFNELYIEYPLLP
;
A
#
# COMPACT_ATOMS: atom_id res chain seq x y z
N ASP A 1 -9.54 13.13 4.89
CA ASP A 1 -10.51 12.28 4.17
C ASP A 1 -9.75 11.32 3.25
N ILE A 2 -10.29 10.11 3.07
CA ILE A 2 -9.77 9.11 2.14
C ILE A 2 -10.72 9.06 0.95
N VAL A 3 -10.17 9.15 -0.26
CA VAL A 3 -10.93 8.99 -1.51
C VAL A 3 -10.41 7.74 -2.21
N ILE A 4 -11.33 6.84 -2.58
CA ILE A 4 -11.00 5.61 -3.30
C ILE A 4 -11.32 5.82 -4.78
N VAL A 5 -10.31 5.61 -5.63
CA VAL A 5 -10.46 5.57 -7.09
C VAL A 5 -10.24 4.13 -7.50
N TYR A 6 -11.25 3.49 -8.05
CA TYR A 6 -11.17 2.07 -8.43
C TYR A 6 -11.49 1.88 -9.90
N THR A 7 -11.01 0.76 -10.43
CA THR A 7 -11.28 0.31 -11.80
C THR A 7 -12.07 -0.99 -11.70
N ASP A 8 -13.35 -0.92 -12.00
CA ASP A 8 -14.30 -2.04 -11.96
C ASP A 8 -14.53 -2.67 -13.35
N GLU A 9 -15.47 -3.58 -13.43
CA GLU A 9 -15.83 -4.24 -14.68
C GLU A 9 -16.39 -3.24 -15.70
N GLU A 10 -17.17 -2.26 -15.27
CA GLU A 10 -17.73 -1.20 -16.13
C GLU A 10 -16.60 -0.35 -16.74
N PHE A 11 -15.65 0.07 -15.92
CA PHE A 11 -14.47 0.78 -16.39
C PHE A 11 -13.71 -0.02 -17.45
N TYR A 12 -13.42 -1.31 -17.20
CA TYR A 12 -12.67 -2.13 -18.16
C TYR A 12 -13.47 -2.48 -19.43
N SER A 13 -14.80 -2.52 -19.35
CA SER A 13 -15.67 -2.67 -20.52
C SER A 13 -15.57 -1.47 -21.46
N GLU A 14 -15.46 -0.26 -20.93
CA GLU A 14 -15.30 0.97 -21.72
C GLU A 14 -13.83 1.20 -22.14
N TYR A 15 -12.90 0.82 -21.29
CA TYR A 15 -11.46 1.01 -21.53
C TYR A 15 -10.91 0.05 -22.61
N ASP A 16 -11.62 -1.07 -22.88
CA ASP A 16 -11.32 -2.10 -23.90
C ASP A 16 -9.88 -2.64 -23.83
N MET A 17 -9.28 -2.65 -22.64
CA MET A 17 -7.91 -3.15 -22.44
C MET A 17 -7.71 -3.63 -20.99
N TYR A 18 -6.99 -4.73 -20.82
CA TYR A 18 -6.57 -5.24 -19.51
C TYR A 18 -5.14 -5.78 -19.59
N PRO A 19 -4.30 -5.54 -18.58
CA PRO A 19 -4.46 -4.65 -17.41
C PRO A 19 -4.35 -3.15 -17.78
N LEU A 20 -4.66 -2.28 -16.80
CA LEU A 20 -4.50 -0.83 -16.95
C LEU A 20 -3.09 -0.47 -17.41
N ARG A 21 -2.99 0.36 -18.44
CA ARG A 21 -1.69 0.77 -18.99
C ARG A 21 -0.92 1.67 -18.02
N ARG A 22 0.41 1.51 -18.01
CA ARG A 22 1.30 2.33 -17.16
C ARG A 22 1.18 3.83 -17.48
N THR A 23 0.98 4.17 -18.75
CA THR A 23 0.76 5.56 -19.18
C THR A 23 -0.51 6.17 -18.60
N ASP A 24 -1.57 5.39 -18.45
CA ASP A 24 -2.83 5.89 -17.92
C ASP A 24 -2.79 5.95 -16.39
N LEU A 25 -2.17 4.98 -15.73
CA LEU A 25 -1.88 5.07 -14.29
C LEU A 25 -1.02 6.30 -13.98
N ALA A 26 -0.01 6.60 -14.80
CA ALA A 26 0.82 7.80 -14.68
C ALA A 26 -0.01 9.08 -14.75
N LYS A 27 -0.95 9.18 -15.71
CA LYS A 27 -1.88 10.31 -15.81
C LYS A 27 -2.79 10.45 -14.58
N MET A 28 -3.26 9.31 -14.03
CA MET A 28 -4.07 9.31 -12.81
C MET A 28 -3.27 9.86 -11.63
N ILE A 29 -2.04 9.40 -11.43
CA ILE A 29 -1.13 9.89 -10.38
C ILE A 29 -0.89 11.41 -10.55
N ASP A 30 -0.56 11.86 -11.77
CA ASP A 30 -0.36 13.29 -12.06
C ASP A 30 -1.59 14.14 -11.74
N ARG A 31 -2.79 13.63 -12.02
CA ARG A 31 -4.06 14.32 -11.70
C ARG A 31 -4.30 14.38 -10.20
N LEU A 32 -4.14 13.25 -9.48
CA LEU A 32 -4.30 13.21 -8.03
C LEU A 32 -3.32 14.16 -7.34
N LYS A 33 -2.08 14.20 -7.80
CA LYS A 33 -1.09 15.16 -7.29
C LYS A 33 -1.51 16.61 -7.51
N LYS A 34 -2.03 16.96 -8.71
CA LYS A 34 -2.55 18.30 -8.99
C LYS A 34 -3.77 18.67 -8.14
N MET A 35 -4.59 17.70 -7.76
CA MET A 35 -5.74 17.89 -6.87
C MET A 35 -5.33 18.10 -5.40
N GLY A 36 -4.03 17.99 -5.07
CA GLY A 36 -3.51 18.24 -3.74
C GLY A 36 -3.54 17.05 -2.80
N SER A 37 -3.60 15.82 -3.34
CA SER A 37 -3.51 14.61 -2.50
C SER A 37 -2.23 14.62 -1.69
N SER A 38 -2.33 14.48 -0.37
CA SER A 38 -1.18 14.43 0.54
C SER A 38 -0.40 13.12 0.40
N VAL A 39 -1.11 12.02 0.12
CA VAL A 39 -0.55 10.69 -0.21
C VAL A 39 -1.38 10.06 -1.31
N ILE A 40 -0.75 9.34 -2.19
CA ILE A 40 -1.39 8.55 -3.24
C ILE A 40 -1.03 7.09 -3.02
N GLY A 41 -2.00 6.27 -2.65
CA GLY A 41 -1.82 4.82 -2.53
C GLY A 41 -2.13 4.13 -3.85
N VAL A 42 -1.24 3.26 -4.34
CA VAL A 42 -1.44 2.46 -5.55
C VAL A 42 -1.50 0.99 -5.15
N ASP A 43 -2.72 0.46 -5.08
CA ASP A 43 -2.98 -0.95 -4.74
C ASP A 43 -2.97 -1.82 -6.01
N MET A 44 -1.84 -1.79 -6.70
CA MET A 44 -1.54 -2.66 -7.84
C MET A 44 -0.12 -3.17 -7.69
N LEU A 45 0.06 -4.49 -7.58
CA LEU A 45 1.38 -5.10 -7.54
C LEU A 45 2.00 -5.05 -8.94
N LEU A 46 2.99 -4.17 -9.11
CA LEU A 46 3.68 -3.93 -10.37
C LEU A 46 5.08 -4.55 -10.35
N ASP A 47 5.14 -5.86 -10.09
CA ASP A 47 6.36 -6.67 -9.95
C ASP A 47 6.92 -7.19 -11.30
N PHE A 48 6.32 -6.80 -12.40
CA PHE A 48 6.74 -7.15 -13.76
C PHE A 48 6.84 -5.94 -14.67
N LYS A 49 7.70 -6.04 -15.67
CA LYS A 49 7.89 -5.00 -16.70
C LYS A 49 6.69 -4.93 -17.63
N SER A 50 6.31 -3.71 -18.02
CA SER A 50 5.29 -3.52 -19.05
C SER A 50 5.73 -4.12 -20.38
N ALA A 51 4.84 -4.90 -21.01
CA ALA A 51 5.05 -5.42 -22.38
C ALA A 51 5.07 -4.29 -23.43
N TYR A 52 4.57 -3.11 -23.09
CA TYR A 52 4.45 -1.97 -24.00
C TYR A 52 5.60 -0.94 -23.85
N GLY A 53 6.59 -1.20 -22.99
CA GLY A 53 7.72 -0.29 -22.79
C GLY A 53 7.35 1.02 -22.05
N GLU A 54 6.27 1.05 -21.31
CA GLU A 54 5.70 2.26 -20.68
C GLU A 54 6.24 2.55 -19.27
N ASP A 55 7.05 1.65 -18.72
CA ASP A 55 7.60 1.81 -17.38
C ASP A 55 8.33 3.15 -17.15
N PRO A 56 9.10 3.70 -18.12
CA PRO A 56 9.72 5.02 -17.94
C PRO A 56 8.73 6.16 -17.73
N VAL A 57 7.54 6.07 -18.33
CA VAL A 57 6.50 7.10 -18.19
C VAL A 57 5.93 7.08 -16.77
N LEU A 58 5.62 5.89 -16.25
CA LEU A 58 5.14 5.74 -14.88
C LEU A 58 6.21 6.15 -13.86
N GLU A 59 7.46 5.71 -14.04
CA GLU A 59 8.60 6.16 -13.21
C GLU A 59 8.69 7.68 -13.12
N GLY A 60 8.56 8.37 -14.26
CA GLY A 60 8.60 9.83 -14.31
C GLY A 60 7.50 10.49 -13.48
N SER A 61 6.27 9.96 -13.53
CA SER A 61 5.14 10.46 -12.73
C SER A 61 5.31 10.15 -11.24
N LEU A 62 5.77 8.94 -10.88
CA LEU A 62 6.08 8.57 -9.50
C LEU A 62 7.12 9.50 -8.89
N LYS A 63 8.25 9.69 -9.60
CA LYS A 63 9.34 10.59 -9.19
C LYS A 63 8.87 12.03 -8.99
N LYS A 64 8.02 12.54 -9.88
CA LYS A 64 7.48 13.90 -9.80
C LYS A 64 6.45 14.05 -8.66
N ALA A 65 5.68 13.02 -8.37
CA ALA A 65 4.68 13.04 -7.33
C ALA A 65 5.30 13.07 -5.92
N GLU A 66 6.37 12.30 -5.67
CA GLU A 66 7.13 12.22 -4.40
C GLU A 66 6.32 11.72 -3.19
N ASN A 67 5.02 11.49 -3.33
CA ASN A 67 4.11 11.12 -2.25
C ASN A 67 3.28 9.87 -2.58
N VAL A 68 3.90 8.92 -3.30
CA VAL A 68 3.24 7.68 -3.71
C VAL A 68 3.71 6.52 -2.85
N VAL A 69 2.75 5.73 -2.34
CA VAL A 69 2.99 4.43 -1.73
C VAL A 69 2.47 3.36 -2.69
N MET A 70 3.33 2.43 -3.08
CA MET A 70 2.96 1.27 -3.90
C MET A 70 2.79 0.04 -3.04
N VAL A 71 1.90 -0.85 -3.47
CA VAL A 71 1.70 -2.11 -2.77
C VAL A 71 2.84 -3.08 -3.03
N SER A 72 3.19 -3.83 -2.00
CA SER A 72 4.04 -5.01 -2.04
C SER A 72 3.35 -6.18 -1.34
N GLN A 73 3.89 -7.38 -1.41
CA GLN A 73 3.35 -8.56 -0.76
C GLN A 73 4.45 -9.32 -0.04
N ALA A 74 4.30 -9.55 1.26
CA ALA A 74 5.20 -10.39 2.03
C ALA A 74 4.92 -11.86 1.74
N GLU A 75 5.96 -12.62 1.45
CA GLU A 75 5.89 -14.05 1.14
C GLU A 75 6.26 -14.87 2.38
N PHE A 76 5.47 -15.90 2.64
CA PHE A 76 5.65 -16.80 3.76
C PHE A 76 5.60 -18.28 3.33
N SER A 77 6.40 -19.12 4.01
CA SER A 77 6.23 -20.57 4.01
C SER A 77 5.82 -20.99 5.43
N GLY A 78 4.54 -21.29 5.61
CA GLY A 78 3.99 -21.43 6.97
C GLY A 78 4.10 -20.10 7.73
N SER A 79 4.86 -20.10 8.82
CA SER A 79 5.14 -18.88 9.61
C SER A 79 6.46 -18.19 9.25
N GLU A 80 7.28 -18.80 8.40
CA GLU A 80 8.60 -18.30 8.04
C GLU A 80 8.47 -17.23 6.93
N TYR A 81 8.99 -16.03 7.19
CA TYR A 81 9.09 -14.98 6.20
C TYR A 81 10.21 -15.27 5.20
N LEU A 82 9.87 -15.35 3.92
CA LEU A 82 10.79 -15.67 2.83
C LEU A 82 11.33 -14.42 2.13
N GLY A 83 10.50 -13.39 1.98
CA GLY A 83 10.87 -12.19 1.25
C GLY A 83 9.69 -11.25 1.02
N LEU A 84 9.96 -10.16 0.33
CA LEU A 84 8.98 -9.16 -0.05
C LEU A 84 8.91 -9.08 -1.57
N ASN A 85 7.78 -9.48 -2.15
CA ASN A 85 7.50 -9.23 -3.55
C ASN A 85 7.14 -7.75 -3.71
N GLN A 86 7.99 -7.01 -4.41
CA GLN A 86 7.91 -5.55 -4.54
C GLN A 86 7.63 -5.15 -5.99
N PRO A 87 7.17 -3.92 -6.23
CA PRO A 87 7.23 -3.34 -7.56
C PRO A 87 8.64 -3.46 -8.15
N ILE A 88 8.73 -3.52 -9.49
CA ILE A 88 10.04 -3.57 -10.15
C ILE A 88 10.96 -2.47 -9.61
N GLU A 89 12.27 -2.74 -9.58
CA GLU A 89 13.29 -1.88 -8.99
C GLU A 89 13.15 -0.41 -9.40
N ARG A 90 12.83 -0.15 -10.66
CA ARG A 90 12.61 1.19 -11.20
C ARG A 90 11.55 1.99 -10.45
N PHE A 91 10.45 1.34 -10.03
CA PHE A 91 9.38 1.99 -9.28
C PHE A 91 9.72 2.06 -7.79
N ALA A 92 10.29 0.99 -7.25
CA ALA A 92 10.69 0.93 -5.85
C ALA A 92 11.73 1.99 -5.46
N GLN A 93 12.56 2.45 -6.40
CA GLN A 93 13.55 3.51 -6.17
C GLN A 93 12.95 4.93 -6.12
N VAL A 94 11.73 5.12 -6.59
CA VAL A 94 11.08 6.46 -6.71
C VAL A 94 9.73 6.56 -6.01
N SER A 95 9.36 5.54 -5.26
CA SER A 95 8.14 5.51 -4.44
C SER A 95 8.41 4.79 -3.13
N GLU A 96 7.55 5.00 -2.15
CA GLU A 96 7.50 4.18 -0.94
C GLU A 96 6.73 2.89 -1.19
N ASN A 97 6.97 1.87 -0.36
CA ASN A 97 6.31 0.57 -0.47
C ASN A 97 5.72 0.12 0.86
N GLY A 98 4.57 -0.55 0.80
CA GLY A 98 3.95 -1.17 1.95
C GLY A 98 3.26 -2.48 1.58
N TYR A 99 3.32 -3.50 2.45
CA TYR A 99 2.72 -4.79 2.16
C TYR A 99 1.22 -4.82 2.48
N SER A 100 0.45 -5.57 1.65
CA SER A 100 -1.02 -5.67 1.74
C SER A 100 -1.52 -7.03 2.24
N ASN A 101 -0.69 -7.80 2.95
CA ASN A 101 -1.10 -9.09 3.46
C ASN A 101 -2.29 -8.98 4.42
N ILE A 102 -3.32 -9.77 4.17
CA ILE A 102 -4.53 -9.83 4.98
C ILE A 102 -4.31 -10.74 6.18
N SER A 103 -4.80 -10.35 7.35
CA SER A 103 -4.78 -11.19 8.55
C SER A 103 -5.57 -12.49 8.31
N PRO A 104 -5.06 -13.66 8.76
CA PRO A 104 -5.79 -14.93 8.68
C PRO A 104 -7.19 -14.87 9.32
N ALA A 105 -7.36 -14.11 10.39
CA ALA A 105 -8.66 -13.90 11.04
C ALA A 105 -9.66 -13.19 10.11
N SER A 106 -9.19 -12.26 9.28
CA SER A 106 -10.02 -11.58 8.28
C SER A 106 -10.44 -12.52 7.15
N VAL A 107 -9.57 -13.44 6.73
CA VAL A 107 -9.92 -14.46 5.73
C VAL A 107 -11.05 -15.37 6.23
N ILE A 108 -11.02 -15.78 7.50
CA ILE A 108 -12.04 -16.65 8.10
C ILE A 108 -13.38 -15.92 8.23
N SER A 109 -13.36 -14.64 8.59
CA SER A 109 -14.58 -13.83 8.78
C SER A 109 -15.19 -13.29 7.50
N GLU A 110 -14.58 -13.54 6.34
CA GLU A 110 -14.95 -12.98 5.03
C GLU A 110 -15.00 -11.43 5.01
N SER A 111 -14.39 -10.79 6.00
CA SER A 111 -14.31 -9.34 6.10
C SER A 111 -12.96 -8.92 6.64
N ILE A 112 -12.39 -7.82 6.12
CA ILE A 112 -11.12 -7.29 6.60
C ILE A 112 -11.40 -6.48 7.86
N THR A 113 -11.31 -7.15 9.03
CA THR A 113 -11.55 -6.54 10.34
C THR A 113 -10.28 -6.28 11.13
N ARG A 114 -9.13 -6.74 10.62
CA ARG A 114 -7.84 -6.63 11.30
C ARG A 114 -6.72 -6.34 10.34
N LEU A 115 -5.80 -5.49 10.77
CA LEU A 115 -4.51 -5.28 10.14
C LEU A 115 -3.42 -5.87 11.04
N ARG A 116 -2.59 -6.74 10.49
CA ARG A 116 -1.48 -7.36 11.20
C ARG A 116 -0.16 -6.71 10.84
N ILE A 117 0.63 -6.38 11.86
CA ILE A 117 2.03 -5.98 11.69
C ILE A 117 2.92 -7.20 11.89
N HIS A 118 3.51 -7.68 10.81
CA HIS A 118 4.42 -8.82 10.85
C HIS A 118 5.82 -8.36 11.29
N GLU A 119 6.20 -8.64 12.54
CA GLU A 119 7.49 -8.24 13.09
C GLU A 119 8.68 -8.74 12.28
N GLU A 120 8.61 -9.96 11.76
CA GLU A 120 9.69 -10.51 10.94
C GLU A 120 9.88 -9.74 9.64
N VAL A 121 8.79 -9.30 9.01
CA VAL A 121 8.84 -8.44 7.83
C VAL A 121 9.50 -7.12 8.18
N GLN A 122 9.04 -6.48 9.26
CA GLN A 122 9.60 -5.22 9.71
C GLN A 122 11.09 -5.33 10.08
N LYS A 123 11.49 -6.36 10.85
CA LYS A 123 12.87 -6.55 11.29
C LYS A 123 13.83 -6.92 10.15
N LYS A 124 13.38 -7.73 9.17
CA LYS A 124 14.24 -8.22 8.08
C LYS A 124 14.27 -7.32 6.85
N SER A 125 13.18 -6.61 6.55
CA SER A 125 13.06 -5.75 5.35
C SER A 125 12.80 -4.28 5.65
N GLY A 126 12.47 -3.92 6.89
CA GLY A 126 12.04 -2.55 7.25
C GLY A 126 10.65 -2.18 6.73
N ALA A 127 9.94 -3.12 6.09
CA ALA A 127 8.66 -2.84 5.46
C ALA A 127 7.52 -2.81 6.49
N TRP A 128 6.56 -1.94 6.24
CA TRP A 128 5.34 -1.76 7.02
C TRP A 128 4.09 -2.13 6.21
N PRO A 129 2.96 -2.44 6.85
CA PRO A 129 1.70 -2.56 6.13
C PRO A 129 1.41 -1.31 5.29
N PHE A 130 0.80 -1.50 4.12
CA PHE A 130 0.50 -0.43 3.16
C PHE A 130 -0.25 0.75 3.81
N ALA A 131 -1.28 0.48 4.62
CA ALA A 131 -2.02 1.51 5.31
C ALA A 131 -1.17 2.28 6.35
N VAL A 132 -0.27 1.56 7.07
CA VAL A 132 0.66 2.18 8.04
C VAL A 132 1.66 3.07 7.32
N LYS A 133 2.21 2.61 6.19
CA LYS A 133 3.16 3.41 5.41
C LYS A 133 2.49 4.65 4.81
N ALA A 134 1.24 4.53 4.32
CA ALA A 134 0.47 5.67 3.84
C ALA A 134 0.19 6.69 4.96
N ALA A 135 -0.19 6.22 6.15
CA ALA A 135 -0.40 7.08 7.33
C ALA A 135 0.90 7.77 7.76
N SER A 136 2.02 7.02 7.81
CA SER A 136 3.36 7.54 8.11
C SER A 136 3.75 8.68 7.17
N MET A 137 3.58 8.49 5.87
CA MET A 137 3.86 9.50 4.87
C MET A 137 2.96 10.74 5.03
N HIS A 138 1.66 10.54 5.31
CA HIS A 138 0.73 11.64 5.56
C HIS A 138 1.11 12.47 6.79
N LEU A 139 1.46 11.79 7.87
CA LEU A 139 1.86 12.40 9.14
C LEU A 139 3.31 12.89 9.15
N LYS A 140 4.10 12.54 8.13
CA LYS A 140 5.53 12.86 7.99
C LYS A 140 6.36 12.38 9.19
N ASN A 141 6.01 11.22 9.73
CA ASN A 141 6.67 10.58 10.86
C ASN A 141 6.82 9.08 10.58
N GLU A 142 7.98 8.53 10.93
CA GLU A 142 8.20 7.10 10.80
C GLU A 142 7.41 6.32 11.86
N PRO A 143 6.86 5.14 11.50
CA PRO A 143 6.15 4.30 12.45
C PRO A 143 7.14 3.55 13.34
N VAL A 144 6.76 3.38 14.59
CA VAL A 144 7.52 2.63 15.60
C VAL A 144 6.62 1.59 16.24
N LEU A 145 7.14 0.38 16.41
CA LEU A 145 6.46 -0.72 17.09
C LEU A 145 7.16 -0.96 18.44
N GLU A 146 6.50 -0.60 19.54
CA GLU A 146 7.00 -0.75 20.91
C GLU A 146 5.86 -1.10 21.86
N ASP A 147 6.10 -2.00 22.81
CA ASP A 147 5.17 -2.35 23.91
C ASP A 147 3.74 -2.66 23.44
N ASN A 148 3.59 -3.45 22.37
CA ASN A 148 2.30 -3.75 21.74
C ASN A 148 1.53 -2.49 21.29
N GLN A 149 2.25 -1.46 20.88
CA GLN A 149 1.68 -0.23 20.34
C GLN A 149 2.35 0.12 19.01
N LEU A 150 1.55 0.54 18.06
CA LEU A 150 2.01 1.24 16.87
C LEU A 150 1.96 2.74 17.15
N ARG A 151 3.09 3.42 17.02
CA ARG A 151 3.19 4.87 17.14
C ARG A 151 3.59 5.47 15.80
N ILE A 152 2.96 6.59 15.44
CA ILE A 152 3.36 7.42 14.28
C ILE A 152 3.41 8.86 14.78
N GLY A 153 4.62 9.35 15.03
CA GLY A 153 4.84 10.64 15.71
C GLY A 153 4.44 10.60 17.19
N THR A 154 4.11 11.77 17.74
CA THR A 154 3.76 11.93 19.16
C THR A 154 2.29 11.67 19.47
N ASP A 155 1.41 11.90 18.50
CA ASP A 155 -0.03 12.04 18.73
C ASP A 155 -0.84 10.83 18.26
N THR A 156 -0.25 10.00 17.38
CA THR A 156 -0.94 8.80 16.87
C THR A 156 -0.36 7.56 17.54
N VAL A 157 -1.14 6.99 18.47
CA VAL A 157 -0.81 5.75 19.18
C VAL A 157 -1.98 4.78 19.06
N VAL A 158 -1.70 3.58 18.54
CA VAL A 158 -2.70 2.52 18.35
C VAL A 158 -2.27 1.30 19.16
N ALA A 159 -3.14 0.84 20.05
CA ALA A 159 -2.91 -0.41 20.78
C ALA A 159 -3.07 -1.62 19.85
N LEU A 160 -2.18 -2.58 20.00
CA LEU A 160 -2.19 -3.85 19.28
C LEU A 160 -2.50 -4.98 20.26
N ASP A 161 -3.07 -6.06 19.74
CA ASP A 161 -3.23 -7.29 20.51
C ASP A 161 -1.91 -8.08 20.61
N GLN A 162 -1.98 -9.25 21.28
CA GLN A 162 -0.82 -10.13 21.46
C GLN A 162 -0.23 -10.70 20.14
N PHE A 163 -0.91 -10.53 19.01
CA PHE A 163 -0.49 -10.96 17.67
C PHE A 163 -0.02 -9.79 16.80
N ASN A 164 0.14 -8.60 17.39
CA ASN A 164 0.41 -7.34 16.68
C ASN A 164 -0.67 -7.00 15.63
N GLU A 165 -1.91 -7.27 15.97
CA GLU A 165 -3.07 -6.92 15.15
C GLU A 165 -3.80 -5.73 15.75
N LEU A 166 -4.20 -4.79 14.91
CA LEU A 166 -5.17 -3.74 15.23
C LEU A 166 -6.53 -4.07 14.62
N TYR A 167 -7.59 -3.70 15.33
CA TYR A 167 -8.94 -3.82 14.82
C TYR A 167 -9.30 -2.62 13.96
N ILE A 168 -9.96 -2.91 12.83
CA ILE A 168 -10.48 -1.88 11.93
C ILE A 168 -11.95 -1.65 12.29
N GLU A 169 -12.24 -0.47 12.81
CA GLU A 169 -13.61 -0.03 13.03
C GLU A 169 -14.14 0.63 11.76
N TYR A 170 -15.14 0.02 11.15
CA TYR A 170 -15.85 0.65 10.05
C TYR A 170 -16.90 1.59 10.62
N PRO A 171 -16.86 2.89 10.27
CA PRO A 171 -17.94 3.78 10.66
C PRO A 171 -19.25 3.25 10.06
N LEU A 172 -20.27 3.12 10.90
CA LEU A 172 -21.61 2.83 10.40
C LEU A 172 -21.96 3.94 9.42
N LEU A 173 -22.09 3.59 8.13
CA LEU A 173 -22.62 4.53 7.16
C LEU A 173 -24.06 4.86 7.57
N PRO A 174 -24.42 6.13 7.57
CA PRO A 174 -25.78 6.56 7.95
C PRO A 174 -26.83 6.04 6.98
#